data_54ad599c94b6aed03a397a272fceef20
#
_entry.id   54ad599c94b6aed03a397a272fceef20
#
_cell.length_a   1.000
_cell.length_b   1.000
_cell.length_c   1.000
_cell.angle_alpha   90.00
_cell.angle_beta   90.00
_cell.angle_gamma   90.00
#
_symmetry.space_group_name_H-M   'P 1'
#
loop_
_entity.id
_entity.type
_entity.pdbx_description
1 polymer ?
#
loop_
_entity_poly.entity_id
_entity_poly.type
_entity_poly.pdbx_seq_one_letter_code
_entity_poly.pdbx_strand_id
1 'polypeptide(L)'
;VEPGTSLLEAAGKAYIVLGSVCGGDGICGRCKMVVKEGKVRDGASMLLTREEIQSGVVLACQTFVEGDVSVDIPEETLASERVVVDEDAQRFRALHPGITRKPYARSPLVQRVFLQLPRPTLDSNLADAERVQETITRRTGISSMQMGLRLVHRLPELLRENDFAVTATIGHRGDIDEVMDLDGGDISDRNYLAVVDVGTTTVVVHLADVVAMTTVDAQACFNSQAVY
;
A
#
# COMPACT_ATOMS: atom_id res chain seq x y z
N VAL A 1 22.75 -21.63 -15.31
CA VAL A 1 23.48 -20.93 -14.22
C VAL A 1 24.83 -21.54 -14.04
N GLU A 2 25.78 -20.80 -13.47
CA GLU A 2 27.13 -21.27 -13.23
C GLU A 2 27.17 -22.21 -12.00
N PRO A 3 28.09 -23.20 -11.99
CA PRO A 3 28.35 -24.01 -10.80
C PRO A 3 28.69 -23.11 -9.59
N GLY A 4 28.14 -23.45 -8.43
CA GLY A 4 28.23 -22.62 -7.22
C GLY A 4 27.11 -21.62 -7.00
N THR A 5 26.18 -21.46 -7.97
CA THR A 5 24.95 -20.67 -7.80
C THR A 5 23.99 -21.42 -6.89
N SER A 6 23.33 -20.76 -5.94
CA SER A 6 22.28 -21.39 -5.14
C SER A 6 21.04 -21.71 -5.99
N LEU A 7 20.29 -22.74 -5.63
CA LEU A 7 19.03 -23.05 -6.30
C LEU A 7 18.00 -21.92 -6.15
N LEU A 8 18.05 -21.15 -5.06
CA LEU A 8 17.20 -19.96 -4.87
C LEU A 8 17.53 -18.88 -5.90
N GLU A 9 18.81 -18.58 -6.10
CA GLU A 9 19.26 -17.62 -7.10
C GLU A 9 18.98 -18.12 -8.54
N ALA A 10 19.18 -19.42 -8.78
CA ALA A 10 18.86 -20.05 -10.07
C ALA A 10 17.37 -19.92 -10.41
N ALA A 11 16.48 -20.14 -9.44
CA ALA A 11 15.04 -19.93 -9.59
C ALA A 11 14.73 -18.47 -9.92
N GLY A 12 15.34 -17.51 -9.20
CA GLY A 12 15.18 -16.08 -9.48
C GLY A 12 15.60 -15.70 -10.90
N LYS A 13 16.73 -16.22 -11.40
CA LYS A 13 17.18 -16.02 -12.80
C LYS A 13 16.22 -16.63 -13.82
N ALA A 14 15.47 -17.64 -13.44
CA ALA A 14 14.39 -18.25 -14.26
C ALA A 14 13.03 -17.54 -14.07
N TYR A 15 12.98 -16.42 -13.34
CA TYR A 15 11.76 -15.69 -12.98
C TYR A 15 10.77 -16.51 -12.16
N ILE A 16 11.25 -17.50 -11.41
CA ILE A 16 10.45 -18.31 -10.49
C ILE A 16 10.65 -17.74 -9.09
N VAL A 17 9.58 -17.20 -8.51
CA VAL A 17 9.61 -16.62 -7.16
C VAL A 17 9.22 -17.68 -6.14
N LEU A 18 10.11 -17.93 -5.19
CA LEU A 18 9.86 -18.86 -4.09
C LEU A 18 9.37 -18.12 -2.85
N GLY A 19 8.51 -18.72 -2.06
CA GLY A 19 7.97 -18.16 -0.82
C GLY A 19 8.98 -18.02 0.33
N SER A 20 10.23 -17.64 0.00
CA SER A 20 11.32 -17.46 0.96
C SER A 20 11.16 -16.13 1.71
N VAL A 21 10.75 -16.16 2.96
CA VAL A 21 10.56 -14.97 3.80
C VAL A 21 11.84 -14.47 4.49
N CYS A 22 12.93 -15.28 4.47
CA CYS A 22 14.21 -14.91 5.09
C CYS A 22 15.25 -14.39 4.08
N GLY A 23 14.87 -14.19 2.81
CA GLY A 23 15.80 -13.68 1.80
C GLY A 23 17.01 -14.58 1.48
N GLY A 24 17.01 -15.84 1.94
CA GLY A 24 18.11 -16.77 1.69
C GLY A 24 18.96 -17.12 2.93
N ASP A 25 18.66 -16.57 4.10
CA ASP A 25 19.44 -16.80 5.35
C ASP A 25 19.34 -18.22 5.92
N GLY A 26 18.51 -19.09 5.31
CA GLY A 26 18.39 -20.49 5.73
C GLY A 26 17.62 -20.74 7.02
N ILE A 27 16.89 -19.75 7.54
CA ILE A 27 16.24 -19.81 8.86
C ILE A 27 14.73 -20.06 8.81
N CYS A 28 14.08 -19.93 7.64
CA CYS A 28 12.62 -20.06 7.55
C CYS A 28 12.11 -21.42 7.07
N GLY A 29 12.97 -22.22 6.39
CA GLY A 29 12.62 -23.54 5.87
C GLY A 29 11.58 -23.57 4.74
N ARG A 30 11.24 -22.43 4.12
CA ARG A 30 10.14 -22.33 3.15
C ARG A 30 10.55 -22.56 1.69
N CYS A 31 11.82 -22.40 1.33
CA CYS A 31 12.30 -22.55 -0.03
C CYS A 31 12.63 -24.03 -0.38
N LYS A 32 11.68 -24.92 -0.11
CA LYS A 32 11.87 -26.37 -0.35
C LYS A 32 11.79 -26.68 -1.83
N MET A 33 12.72 -27.49 -2.33
CA MET A 33 12.71 -28.07 -3.68
C MET A 33 13.02 -29.55 -3.58
N VAL A 34 12.62 -30.32 -4.57
CA VAL A 34 12.97 -31.74 -4.69
C VAL A 34 13.97 -31.92 -5.83
N VAL A 35 15.17 -32.36 -5.53
CA VAL A 35 16.16 -32.68 -6.56
C VAL A 35 15.80 -34.02 -7.20
N LYS A 36 15.51 -34.00 -8.50
CA LYS A 36 15.16 -35.18 -9.29
C LYS A 36 16.37 -35.81 -9.94
N GLU A 37 17.22 -34.99 -10.55
CA GLU A 37 18.39 -35.44 -11.26
C GLU A 37 19.51 -34.40 -11.14
N GLY A 38 20.75 -34.85 -11.22
CA GLY A 38 21.92 -33.99 -11.24
C GLY A 38 22.71 -33.97 -9.94
N LYS A 39 23.76 -33.14 -9.91
CA LYS A 39 24.64 -32.99 -8.75
C LYS A 39 24.48 -31.63 -8.11
N VAL A 40 24.18 -31.64 -6.82
CA VAL A 40 24.11 -30.45 -5.98
C VAL A 40 25.01 -30.65 -4.77
N ARG A 41 25.55 -29.54 -4.27
CA ARG A 41 26.17 -29.48 -2.95
C ARG A 41 25.14 -28.96 -1.98
N ASP A 42 24.66 -29.84 -1.13
CA ASP A 42 23.63 -29.51 -0.14
C ASP A 42 24.28 -29.01 1.16
N GLY A 43 23.71 -27.95 1.71
CA GLY A 43 24.01 -27.50 3.06
C GLY A 43 23.14 -28.26 4.05
N ALA A 44 23.72 -28.89 5.04
CA ALA A 44 22.97 -29.60 6.08
C ALA A 44 22.01 -28.65 6.79
N SER A 45 20.70 -28.87 6.66
CA SER A 45 19.68 -28.08 7.30
C SER A 45 18.95 -28.85 8.40
N MET A 46 18.92 -28.27 9.61
CA MET A 46 18.10 -28.78 10.72
C MET A 46 16.62 -28.51 10.55
N LEU A 47 16.22 -27.79 9.49
CA LEU A 47 14.83 -27.41 9.22
C LEU A 47 14.07 -28.43 8.36
N LEU A 48 14.77 -29.48 7.89
CA LEU A 48 14.18 -30.59 7.14
C LEU A 48 14.03 -31.81 8.02
N THR A 49 12.92 -32.51 7.86
CA THR A 49 12.71 -33.79 8.52
C THR A 49 13.55 -34.89 7.86
N ARG A 50 13.77 -36.01 8.55
CA ARG A 50 14.47 -37.15 7.96
C ARG A 50 13.78 -37.72 6.73
N GLU A 51 12.47 -37.71 6.71
CA GLU A 51 11.64 -38.18 5.60
C GLU A 51 11.77 -37.27 4.39
N GLU A 52 11.79 -35.95 4.59
CA GLU A 52 12.03 -34.97 3.53
C GLU A 52 13.42 -35.13 2.91
N ILE A 53 14.44 -35.29 3.72
CA ILE A 53 15.83 -35.54 3.22
C ILE A 53 15.89 -36.83 2.42
N GLN A 54 15.24 -37.90 2.87
CA GLN A 54 15.23 -39.19 2.15
C GLN A 54 14.44 -39.10 0.82
N SER A 55 13.48 -38.22 0.71
CA SER A 55 12.72 -37.95 -0.51
C SER A 55 13.39 -36.96 -1.47
N GLY A 56 14.60 -36.51 -1.15
CA GLY A 56 15.38 -35.58 -1.98
C GLY A 56 14.97 -34.12 -1.82
N VAL A 57 14.26 -33.77 -0.76
CA VAL A 57 13.92 -32.37 -0.45
C VAL A 57 15.17 -31.65 0.06
N VAL A 58 15.40 -30.48 -0.49
CA VAL A 58 16.52 -29.58 -0.12
C VAL A 58 15.97 -28.17 0.12
N LEU A 59 16.74 -27.33 0.83
CA LEU A 59 16.48 -25.90 0.92
C LEU A 59 17.21 -25.16 -0.19
N ALA A 60 16.48 -24.53 -1.10
CA ALA A 60 17.03 -23.87 -2.28
C ALA A 60 18.11 -22.82 -1.95
N CYS A 61 17.97 -22.12 -0.83
CA CYS A 61 18.94 -21.10 -0.41
C CYS A 61 20.27 -21.68 0.11
N GLN A 62 20.28 -22.95 0.55
CA GLN A 62 21.46 -23.62 1.11
C GLN A 62 22.02 -24.69 0.18
N THR A 63 21.39 -24.89 -0.99
CA THR A 63 21.79 -25.91 -1.95
C THR A 63 22.36 -25.27 -3.21
N PHE A 64 23.55 -25.70 -3.62
CA PHE A 64 24.30 -25.08 -4.71
C PHE A 64 24.42 -26.03 -5.89
N VAL A 65 24.30 -25.49 -7.10
CA VAL A 65 24.41 -26.23 -8.36
C VAL A 65 25.88 -26.63 -8.59
N GLU A 66 26.15 -27.91 -8.90
CA GLU A 66 27.49 -28.40 -9.29
C GLU A 66 27.58 -28.85 -10.75
N GLY A 67 26.44 -28.88 -11.44
CA GLY A 67 26.33 -29.28 -12.85
C GLY A 67 24.87 -29.16 -13.32
N ASP A 68 24.53 -29.89 -14.38
CA ASP A 68 23.14 -29.93 -14.82
C ASP A 68 22.25 -30.56 -13.74
N VAL A 69 21.18 -29.87 -13.38
CA VAL A 69 20.28 -30.29 -12.32
C VAL A 69 18.82 -30.09 -12.74
N SER A 70 18.01 -31.10 -12.43
CA SER A 70 16.56 -31.03 -12.57
C SER A 70 15.93 -31.04 -11.18
N VAL A 71 15.11 -30.04 -10.91
CA VAL A 71 14.41 -29.87 -9.64
C VAL A 71 12.90 -29.76 -9.86
N ASP A 72 12.16 -30.29 -8.92
CA ASP A 72 10.71 -30.08 -8.83
C ASP A 72 10.43 -29.09 -7.71
N ILE A 73 9.54 -28.15 -7.98
CA ILE A 73 9.19 -27.08 -7.03
C ILE A 73 7.77 -27.35 -6.56
N PRO A 74 7.56 -27.78 -5.32
CA PRO A 74 6.22 -27.96 -4.76
C PRO A 74 5.40 -26.69 -4.85
N GLU A 75 4.10 -26.80 -5.14
CA GLU A 75 3.20 -25.63 -5.26
C GLU A 75 3.19 -24.78 -3.98
N GLU A 76 3.30 -25.40 -2.82
CA GLU A 76 3.40 -24.70 -1.53
C GLU A 76 4.69 -23.89 -1.35
N THR A 77 5.71 -24.18 -2.14
CA THR A 77 7.00 -23.45 -2.13
C THR A 77 6.98 -22.25 -3.08
N LEU A 78 6.15 -22.33 -4.12
CA LEU A 78 5.94 -21.17 -4.99
C LEU A 78 5.30 -20.05 -4.18
N ALA A 79 5.86 -18.85 -4.35
CA ALA A 79 5.18 -17.69 -3.84
C ALA A 79 3.80 -17.64 -4.50
N SER A 80 2.75 -17.96 -3.75
CA SER A 80 1.40 -17.87 -4.30
C SER A 80 1.15 -16.42 -4.71
N GLU A 81 0.68 -16.20 -5.95
CA GLU A 81 0.26 -14.88 -6.41
C GLU A 81 -0.87 -14.29 -5.54
N ARG A 82 -1.51 -15.13 -4.72
CA ARG A 82 -2.48 -14.70 -3.73
C ARG A 82 -1.78 -14.38 -2.41
N VAL A 83 -1.33 -13.14 -2.30
CA VAL A 83 -1.14 -12.56 -0.97
C VAL A 83 -2.54 -12.45 -0.36
N VAL A 84 -2.81 -13.26 0.67
CA VAL A 84 -4.09 -13.19 1.39
C VAL A 84 -4.08 -11.88 2.16
N VAL A 85 -4.80 -10.90 1.65
CA VAL A 85 -5.13 -9.68 2.38
C VAL A 85 -6.26 -10.06 3.33
N ASP A 86 -5.92 -10.40 4.57
CA ASP A 86 -6.92 -10.73 5.60
C ASP A 86 -7.53 -9.42 6.11
N GLU A 87 -8.67 -9.04 5.52
CA GLU A 87 -9.43 -7.85 5.94
C GLU A 87 -9.89 -7.96 7.41
N ASP A 88 -10.06 -9.18 7.90
CA ASP A 88 -10.54 -9.47 9.26
C ASP A 88 -9.42 -9.94 10.17
N ALA A 89 -8.39 -9.22 10.35
CA ALA A 89 -7.24 -9.50 11.23
C ALA A 89 -7.56 -10.35 12.50
N GLN A 90 -8.21 -11.53 12.30
CA GLN A 90 -8.54 -12.45 13.38
C GLN A 90 -7.27 -12.85 14.13
N ARG A 91 -6.16 -13.00 13.42
CA ARG A 91 -4.84 -13.24 14.01
C ARG A 91 -4.39 -12.07 14.87
N PHE A 92 -4.63 -10.83 14.44
CA PHE A 92 -4.27 -9.65 15.22
C PHE A 92 -5.14 -9.52 16.47
N ARG A 93 -6.44 -9.81 16.35
CA ARG A 93 -7.36 -9.86 17.50
C ARG A 93 -7.01 -10.97 18.48
N ALA A 94 -6.56 -12.13 17.99
CA ALA A 94 -6.14 -13.26 18.82
C ALA A 94 -4.82 -12.98 19.57
N LEU A 95 -3.89 -12.26 18.94
CA LEU A 95 -2.60 -11.87 19.54
C LEU A 95 -2.72 -10.70 20.52
N HIS A 96 -3.75 -9.88 20.38
CA HIS A 96 -3.95 -8.68 21.19
C HIS A 96 -5.40 -8.58 21.74
N PRO A 97 -5.85 -9.52 22.56
CA PRO A 97 -7.23 -9.58 23.05
C PRO A 97 -7.64 -8.37 23.93
N GLY A 98 -6.67 -7.55 24.37
CA GLY A 98 -6.88 -6.39 25.24
C GLY A 98 -6.88 -5.03 24.50
N ILE A 99 -6.66 -4.99 23.20
CA ILE A 99 -6.74 -3.72 22.44
C ILE A 99 -8.21 -3.43 22.14
N THR A 100 -8.91 -2.89 23.12
CA THR A 100 -10.16 -2.18 22.85
C THR A 100 -9.82 -0.94 22.03
N ARG A 101 -10.37 -0.85 20.81
CA ARG A 101 -10.32 0.39 20.02
C ARG A 101 -11.00 1.49 20.85
N LYS A 102 -10.21 2.31 21.55
CA LYS A 102 -10.72 3.59 22.03
C LYS A 102 -11.10 4.39 20.79
N PRO A 103 -12.32 4.92 20.71
CA PRO A 103 -12.67 5.80 19.61
C PRO A 103 -11.75 7.03 19.70
N TYR A 104 -10.79 7.10 18.82
CA TYR A 104 -10.00 8.32 18.64
C TYR A 104 -10.92 9.38 18.03
N ALA A 105 -10.81 10.61 18.53
CA ALA A 105 -11.44 11.74 17.85
C ALA A 105 -10.93 11.78 16.41
N ARG A 106 -11.85 11.87 15.45
CA ARG A 106 -11.49 11.99 14.04
C ARG A 106 -10.77 13.31 13.85
N SER A 107 -9.53 13.27 13.44
CA SER A 107 -8.74 14.41 13.02
C SER A 107 -8.04 14.05 11.71
N PRO A 108 -8.77 14.01 10.61
CA PRO A 108 -8.20 13.65 9.32
C PRO A 108 -7.21 14.73 8.89
N LEU A 109 -6.05 14.31 8.36
CA LEU A 109 -5.08 15.21 7.76
C LEU A 109 -5.61 15.93 6.52
N VAL A 110 -6.63 15.34 5.87
CA VAL A 110 -7.30 15.89 4.71
C VAL A 110 -8.80 15.77 4.91
N GLN A 111 -9.52 16.86 4.74
CA GLN A 111 -10.99 16.90 4.78
C GLN A 111 -11.55 17.49 3.50
N ARG A 112 -12.73 17.03 3.12
CA ARG A 112 -13.49 17.57 2.00
C ARG A 112 -14.72 18.29 2.53
N VAL A 113 -14.89 19.54 2.11
CA VAL A 113 -15.95 20.44 2.60
C VAL A 113 -16.70 21.02 1.43
N PHE A 114 -17.99 20.74 1.35
CA PHE A 114 -18.86 21.37 0.36
C PHE A 114 -19.08 22.84 0.73
N LEU A 115 -18.95 23.69 -0.28
CA LEU A 115 -19.09 25.15 -0.20
C LEU A 115 -20.09 25.62 -1.23
N GLN A 116 -21.11 26.31 -0.78
CA GLN A 116 -21.94 27.15 -1.62
C GLN A 116 -21.47 28.60 -1.45
N LEU A 117 -20.77 29.12 -2.45
CA LEU A 117 -20.22 30.46 -2.41
C LEU A 117 -21.27 31.48 -2.83
N PRO A 118 -21.25 32.68 -2.22
CA PRO A 118 -22.11 33.77 -2.70
C PRO A 118 -21.66 34.23 -4.09
N ARG A 119 -22.58 34.50 -4.99
CA ARG A 119 -22.27 35.05 -6.32
C ARG A 119 -21.72 36.48 -6.19
N PRO A 120 -20.81 36.89 -7.08
CA PRO A 120 -20.36 38.28 -7.12
C PRO A 120 -21.52 39.23 -7.44
N THR A 121 -21.56 40.35 -6.73
CA THR A 121 -22.52 41.44 -6.96
C THR A 121 -21.77 42.76 -7.05
N LEU A 122 -22.44 43.82 -7.46
CA LEU A 122 -21.86 45.16 -7.54
C LEU A 122 -21.38 45.67 -6.17
N ASP A 123 -22.02 45.21 -5.10
CA ASP A 123 -21.68 45.56 -3.72
C ASP A 123 -20.63 44.64 -3.08
N SER A 124 -20.30 43.56 -3.73
CA SER A 124 -19.31 42.57 -3.26
C SER A 124 -18.20 42.37 -4.29
N ASN A 125 -17.11 43.11 -4.12
CA ASN A 125 -15.94 43.16 -5.00
C ASN A 125 -14.83 42.22 -4.57
N LEU A 126 -15.11 41.18 -3.76
CA LEU A 126 -14.13 40.17 -3.34
C LEU A 126 -13.62 39.41 -4.54
N ALA A 127 -12.33 39.15 -4.55
CA ALA A 127 -11.69 38.21 -5.49
C ALA A 127 -12.23 36.80 -5.27
N ASP A 128 -12.21 35.95 -6.32
CA ASP A 128 -12.71 34.58 -6.22
C ASP A 128 -11.96 33.78 -5.12
N ALA A 129 -10.64 33.99 -4.97
CA ALA A 129 -9.85 33.35 -3.93
C ALA A 129 -10.28 33.79 -2.52
N GLU A 130 -10.49 35.08 -2.31
CA GLU A 130 -10.96 35.63 -1.03
C GLU A 130 -12.35 35.09 -0.67
N ARG A 131 -13.22 34.99 -1.66
CA ARG A 131 -14.57 34.44 -1.52
C ARG A 131 -14.58 33.01 -1.07
N VAL A 132 -13.67 32.18 -1.64
CA VAL A 132 -13.44 30.79 -1.21
C VAL A 132 -12.93 30.75 0.23
N GLN A 133 -11.89 31.53 0.55
CA GLN A 133 -11.29 31.57 1.90
C GLN A 133 -12.30 31.99 2.97
N GLU A 134 -13.06 33.06 2.74
CA GLU A 134 -14.10 33.49 3.68
C GLU A 134 -15.19 32.43 3.89
N THR A 135 -15.59 31.74 2.82
CA THR A 135 -16.62 30.71 2.91
C THR A 135 -16.08 29.48 3.68
N ILE A 136 -14.83 29.09 3.47
CA ILE A 136 -14.18 28.04 4.26
C ILE A 136 -14.12 28.46 5.73
N THR A 137 -13.63 29.66 6.02
CA THR A 137 -13.52 30.18 7.40
C THR A 137 -14.87 30.16 8.12
N ARG A 138 -15.94 30.61 7.46
CA ARG A 138 -17.31 30.57 8.03
C ARG A 138 -17.81 29.15 8.30
N ARG A 139 -17.44 28.19 7.43
CA ARG A 139 -17.94 26.82 7.51
C ARG A 139 -17.17 25.96 8.50
N THR A 140 -15.85 26.16 8.58
CA THR A 140 -14.92 25.26 9.32
C THR A 140 -14.28 25.92 10.53
N GLY A 141 -14.27 27.24 10.61
CA GLY A 141 -13.51 28.00 11.62
C GLY A 141 -12.01 28.16 11.27
N ILE A 142 -11.54 27.62 10.16
CA ILE A 142 -10.15 27.76 9.70
C ILE A 142 -9.94 29.22 9.24
N SER A 143 -9.02 29.93 9.90
CA SER A 143 -8.78 31.34 9.62
C SER A 143 -7.50 31.62 8.84
N SER A 144 -6.53 30.70 8.91
CA SER A 144 -5.26 30.84 8.20
C SER A 144 -5.09 29.68 7.22
N MET A 145 -5.13 30.02 5.93
CA MET A 145 -4.99 28.99 4.89
C MET A 145 -4.20 29.52 3.70
N GLN A 146 -3.53 28.60 3.03
CA GLN A 146 -2.81 28.86 1.78
C GLN A 146 -3.57 28.24 0.61
N MET A 147 -3.37 28.81 -0.57
CA MET A 147 -3.90 28.30 -1.84
C MET A 147 -2.82 28.42 -2.90
N GLY A 148 -2.51 27.31 -3.57
CA GLY A 148 -1.50 27.28 -4.62
C GLY A 148 -1.93 28.09 -5.85
N LEU A 149 -0.96 28.77 -6.50
CA LEU A 149 -1.22 29.63 -7.66
C LEU A 149 -1.97 28.89 -8.79
N ARG A 150 -1.65 27.61 -9.02
CA ARG A 150 -2.35 26.77 -10.01
C ARG A 150 -3.86 26.72 -9.75
N LEU A 151 -4.24 26.59 -8.49
CA LEU A 151 -5.64 26.53 -8.09
C LEU A 151 -6.31 27.90 -8.27
N VAL A 152 -5.63 28.97 -7.86
CA VAL A 152 -6.12 30.35 -8.03
C VAL A 152 -6.41 30.65 -9.51
N HIS A 153 -5.58 30.19 -10.43
CA HIS A 153 -5.80 30.37 -11.87
C HIS A 153 -7.03 29.62 -12.42
N ARG A 154 -7.40 28.49 -11.81
CA ARG A 154 -8.57 27.68 -12.21
C ARG A 154 -9.88 28.21 -11.62
N LEU A 155 -9.84 28.99 -10.55
CA LEU A 155 -11.03 29.44 -9.82
C LEU A 155 -12.09 30.11 -10.68
N PRO A 156 -11.77 31.09 -11.54
CA PRO A 156 -12.79 31.84 -12.28
C PRO A 156 -13.68 30.97 -13.15
N GLU A 157 -13.07 29.99 -13.84
CA GLU A 157 -13.77 29.04 -14.70
C GLU A 157 -14.55 28.02 -13.85
N LEU A 158 -13.87 27.37 -12.91
CA LEU A 158 -14.48 26.36 -12.03
C LEU A 158 -15.72 26.86 -11.29
N LEU A 159 -15.66 28.06 -10.72
CA LEU A 159 -16.78 28.60 -9.96
C LEU A 159 -17.99 28.94 -10.85
N ARG A 160 -17.74 29.46 -12.05
CA ARG A 160 -18.81 29.84 -12.97
C ARG A 160 -19.46 28.64 -13.62
N GLU A 161 -18.69 27.64 -13.98
CA GLU A 161 -19.20 26.39 -14.57
C GLU A 161 -20.04 25.58 -13.57
N ASN A 162 -19.75 25.69 -12.27
CA ASN A 162 -20.43 24.93 -11.23
C ASN A 162 -21.38 25.77 -10.37
N ASP A 163 -21.82 26.91 -10.89
CA ASP A 163 -22.79 27.77 -10.22
C ASP A 163 -22.39 28.19 -8.79
N PHE A 164 -21.07 28.38 -8.57
CA PHE A 164 -20.47 28.70 -7.28
C PHE A 164 -20.67 27.62 -6.20
N ALA A 165 -20.98 26.38 -6.61
CA ALA A 165 -21.11 25.20 -5.77
C ALA A 165 -19.87 24.33 -5.99
N VAL A 166 -19.00 24.20 -4.98
CA VAL A 166 -17.73 23.46 -5.09
C VAL A 166 -17.42 22.70 -3.81
N THR A 167 -16.64 21.65 -3.93
CA THR A 167 -16.08 20.92 -2.77
C THR A 167 -14.61 21.26 -2.62
N ALA A 168 -14.23 21.81 -1.48
CA ALA A 168 -12.83 22.08 -1.13
C ALA A 168 -12.19 20.88 -0.46
N THR A 169 -11.00 20.49 -0.96
CA THR A 169 -10.10 19.54 -0.29
C THR A 169 -9.08 20.34 0.50
N ILE A 170 -9.13 20.23 1.83
CA ILE A 170 -8.32 21.01 2.77
C ILE A 170 -7.38 20.04 3.47
N GLY A 171 -6.06 20.26 3.35
CA GLY A 171 -5.02 19.52 4.03
C GLY A 171 -4.52 20.28 5.26
N HIS A 172 -4.33 19.56 6.37
CA HIS A 172 -3.74 20.09 7.61
C HIS A 172 -2.26 19.74 7.65
N ARG A 173 -1.39 20.75 7.62
CA ARG A 173 0.06 20.57 7.66
C ARG A 173 0.69 21.40 8.77
N GLY A 174 0.79 20.80 9.95
CA GLY A 174 1.23 21.53 11.13
C GLY A 174 0.29 22.67 11.50
N ASP A 175 0.79 23.90 11.55
CA ASP A 175 0.00 25.08 11.91
C ASP A 175 -0.64 25.77 10.67
N ILE A 176 -0.49 25.20 9.49
CA ILE A 176 -0.96 25.79 8.23
C ILE A 176 -1.96 24.85 7.58
N ASP A 177 -3.12 25.41 7.26
CA ASP A 177 -4.12 24.74 6.43
C ASP A 177 -3.91 25.12 4.96
N GLU A 178 -4.03 24.15 4.07
CA GLU A 178 -3.87 24.35 2.64
C GLU A 178 -5.13 23.90 1.89
N VAL A 179 -5.67 24.76 1.05
CA VAL A 179 -6.65 24.37 0.06
C VAL A 179 -5.90 23.68 -1.08
N MET A 180 -5.89 22.36 -1.03
CA MET A 180 -5.12 21.51 -1.95
C MET A 180 -5.76 21.40 -3.32
N ASP A 181 -7.12 21.30 -3.34
CA ASP A 181 -7.90 21.22 -4.57
C ASP A 181 -9.33 21.71 -4.36
N LEU A 182 -9.99 22.03 -5.49
CA LEU A 182 -11.41 22.38 -5.57
C LEU A 182 -12.04 21.62 -6.73
N ASP A 183 -13.12 20.93 -6.44
CA ASP A 183 -13.93 20.19 -7.39
C ASP A 183 -15.31 20.81 -7.53
N GLY A 184 -15.90 20.73 -8.72
CA GLY A 184 -17.26 21.21 -8.96
C GLY A 184 -18.33 20.35 -8.27
N GLY A 185 -19.36 20.99 -7.72
CA GLY A 185 -20.49 20.34 -7.07
C GLY A 185 -20.18 19.80 -5.67
N ASP A 186 -21.12 19.03 -5.12
CA ASP A 186 -20.99 18.38 -3.82
C ASP A 186 -20.49 16.94 -3.97
N ILE A 187 -19.22 16.74 -3.63
CA ILE A 187 -18.58 15.42 -3.54
C ILE A 187 -17.89 15.24 -2.18
N SER A 188 -18.38 15.93 -1.16
CA SER A 188 -17.82 15.89 0.20
C SER A 188 -17.94 14.52 0.88
N ASP A 189 -18.84 13.68 0.38
CA ASP A 189 -19.00 12.28 0.78
C ASP A 189 -17.96 11.31 0.19
N ARG A 190 -17.14 11.78 -0.77
CA ARG A 190 -16.13 10.97 -1.47
C ARG A 190 -14.73 11.32 -0.99
N ASN A 191 -14.26 10.67 0.04
CA ASN A 191 -12.89 10.87 0.53
C ASN A 191 -12.18 9.53 0.66
N TYR A 192 -11.25 9.27 -0.26
CA TYR A 192 -10.52 8.00 -0.34
C TYR A 192 -9.05 8.20 0.02
N LEU A 193 -8.50 7.19 0.68
CA LEU A 193 -7.11 7.14 1.09
C LEU A 193 -6.47 5.86 0.54
N ALA A 194 -5.32 5.99 -0.11
CA ALA A 194 -4.46 4.84 -0.43
C ALA A 194 -3.43 4.67 0.69
N VAL A 195 -3.46 3.51 1.33
CA VAL A 195 -2.46 3.10 2.32
C VAL A 195 -1.55 2.09 1.65
N VAL A 196 -0.26 2.40 1.57
CA VAL A 196 0.75 1.54 0.95
C VAL A 196 1.70 1.04 2.02
N ASP A 197 1.75 -0.28 2.18
CA ASP A 197 2.74 -0.96 3.02
C ASP A 197 3.79 -1.61 2.10
N VAL A 198 5.03 -1.18 2.21
CA VAL A 198 6.16 -1.70 1.44
C VAL A 198 7.01 -2.55 2.36
N GLY A 199 6.71 -3.86 2.38
CA GLY A 199 7.52 -4.84 3.10
C GLY A 199 8.69 -5.34 2.26
N THR A 200 9.62 -6.06 2.89
CA THR A 200 10.76 -6.70 2.20
C THR A 200 10.32 -7.72 1.16
N THR A 201 9.25 -8.46 1.44
CA THR A 201 8.76 -9.56 0.58
C THR A 201 7.52 -9.17 -0.21
N THR A 202 6.66 -8.34 0.36
CA THR A 202 5.35 -7.99 -0.23
C THR A 202 5.10 -6.50 -0.15
N VAL A 203 4.40 -5.99 -1.15
CA VAL A 203 3.82 -4.65 -1.16
C VAL A 203 2.31 -4.81 -1.14
N VAL A 204 1.65 -4.14 -0.19
CA VAL A 204 0.19 -4.17 -0.04
C VAL A 204 -0.36 -2.76 -0.17
N VAL A 205 -1.41 -2.59 -0.94
CA VAL A 205 -2.11 -1.32 -1.10
C VAL A 205 -3.57 -1.51 -0.69
N HIS A 206 -4.04 -0.71 0.25
CA HIS A 206 -5.44 -0.63 0.61
C HIS A 206 -6.03 0.67 0.11
N LEU A 207 -7.19 0.61 -0.52
CA LEU A 207 -8.04 1.76 -0.79
C LEU A 207 -9.10 1.84 0.31
N ALA A 208 -9.06 2.89 1.10
CA ALA A 208 -9.98 3.09 2.21
C ALA A 208 -10.91 4.28 1.93
N ASP A 209 -12.20 4.12 2.22
CA ASP A 209 -13.14 5.23 2.33
C ASP A 209 -13.00 5.84 3.73
N VAL A 210 -12.52 7.08 3.79
CA VAL A 210 -12.27 7.79 5.06
C VAL A 210 -13.57 8.29 5.69
N VAL A 211 -14.61 8.47 4.91
CA VAL A 211 -15.94 8.89 5.40
C VAL A 211 -16.65 7.71 6.05
N ALA A 212 -16.73 6.59 5.33
CA ALA A 212 -17.35 5.35 5.84
C ALA A 212 -16.45 4.58 6.81
N MET A 213 -15.13 4.85 6.85
CA MET A 213 -14.12 4.13 7.62
C MET A 213 -14.07 2.64 7.29
N THR A 214 -14.15 2.33 6.01
CA THR A 214 -14.12 0.96 5.47
C THR A 214 -13.06 0.82 4.39
N THR A 215 -12.48 -0.37 4.27
CA THR A 215 -11.65 -0.71 3.11
C THR A 215 -12.55 -1.00 1.93
N VAL A 216 -12.31 -0.31 0.82
CA VAL A 216 -13.06 -0.46 -0.45
C VAL A 216 -12.47 -1.58 -1.28
N ASP A 217 -11.13 -1.63 -1.35
CA ASP A 217 -10.38 -2.64 -2.10
C ASP A 217 -8.98 -2.80 -1.51
N ALA A 218 -8.37 -3.95 -1.73
CA ALA A 218 -7.00 -4.22 -1.33
C ALA A 218 -6.31 -5.10 -2.38
N GLN A 219 -5.09 -4.71 -2.75
CA GLN A 219 -4.25 -5.43 -3.68
C GLN A 219 -2.88 -5.67 -3.08
N ALA A 220 -2.31 -6.81 -3.38
CA ALA A 220 -0.97 -7.12 -2.91
C ALA A 220 -0.16 -7.79 -4.01
N CYS A 221 1.13 -7.51 -4.02
CA CYS A 221 2.08 -8.15 -4.92
C CYS A 221 3.40 -8.44 -4.19
N PHE A 222 4.21 -9.30 -4.78
CA PHE A 222 5.56 -9.50 -4.29
C PHE A 222 6.42 -8.27 -4.57
N ASN A 223 7.26 -7.92 -3.59
CA ASN A 223 8.25 -6.90 -3.78
C ASN A 223 9.35 -7.43 -4.70
N SER A 224 9.47 -6.88 -5.91
CA SER A 224 10.50 -7.29 -6.88
C SER A 224 11.94 -7.11 -6.37
N GLN A 225 12.13 -6.30 -5.33
CA GLN A 225 13.43 -6.12 -4.67
C GLN A 225 13.81 -7.29 -3.75
N ALA A 226 12.87 -8.19 -3.41
CA ALA A 226 13.14 -9.36 -2.57
C ALA A 226 14.07 -10.41 -3.24
N VAL A 227 14.40 -10.20 -4.51
CA VAL A 227 15.25 -11.13 -5.32
C VAL A 227 16.72 -10.69 -5.33
N TYR A 228 17.08 -9.60 -4.67
CA TYR A 228 18.45 -9.06 -4.60
C TYR A 228 19.08 -9.25 -3.23
#